data_3820cf85c53f2e6911689631e0963afb
#
_entry.id   3820cf85c53f2e6911689631e0963afb
#
_cell.length_a   1.000
_cell.length_b   1.000
_cell.length_c   1.000
_cell.angle_alpha   90.00
_cell.angle_beta   90.00
_cell.angle_gamma   90.00
#
_symmetry.space_group_name_H-M   'P 1'
#
loop_
_entity.id
_entity.type
_entity.pdbx_description
1 polymer ?
#
loop_
_entity_poly.entity_id
_entity_poly.type
_entity_poly.pdbx_seq_one_letter_code
_entity_poly.pdbx_strand_id
1 'polypeptide(L)'
;CNVAMREKETITSNPRVQGADPLVEGGIGEEDMLTIVLPYIHSAREGVQRLGELIAQYGTYEMNGIGFQDVDEIWWFESIGGHHFIAKRVPDDAYVVMPNQQGIDTFDFVDAFGAQKEHICSPDLIEFVEKNHLDLTMEPCALAETTDFDVRAAFGSHTDSDHSYNTPRAWYMLRYLNPH
;
A
#
# COMPACT_ATOMS: atom_id res chain seq x y z
N CYS A 1 -9.00 -16.06 17.51
CA CYS A 1 -8.26 -15.74 16.28
C CYS A 1 -6.88 -15.21 16.65
N ASN A 2 -5.86 -15.65 15.94
CA ASN A 2 -4.50 -15.13 16.10
C ASN A 2 -4.23 -14.17 14.91
N VAL A 3 -4.87 -13.02 14.94
CA VAL A 3 -4.62 -11.95 13.98
C VAL A 3 -3.95 -10.80 14.67
N ALA A 4 -2.91 -10.26 14.07
CA ALA A 4 -2.25 -9.04 14.51
C ALA A 4 -2.33 -7.98 13.42
N MET A 5 -2.40 -6.75 13.83
CA MET A 5 -2.35 -5.57 12.97
C MET A 5 -1.36 -4.58 13.57
N ARG A 6 -0.54 -3.98 12.73
CA ARG A 6 0.39 -2.94 13.14
C ARG A 6 0.30 -1.77 12.17
N GLU A 7 0.00 -0.64 12.72
CA GLU A 7 0.11 0.63 12.03
C GLU A 7 1.58 1.05 11.94
N LYS A 8 1.90 1.76 10.90
CA LYS A 8 3.16 2.45 10.74
C LYS A 8 2.88 3.85 10.26
N GLU A 9 3.61 4.78 10.84
CA GLU A 9 3.53 6.20 10.55
C GLU A 9 3.50 6.54 9.07
N THR A 10 2.95 7.68 8.82
CA THR A 10 2.70 8.38 7.56
C THR A 10 3.67 8.02 6.44
N ILE A 11 3.13 7.50 5.37
CA ILE A 11 3.75 7.46 4.05
C ILE A 11 3.23 8.63 3.22
N THR A 12 3.83 8.91 2.07
CA THR A 12 3.44 10.03 1.24
C THR A 12 3.37 9.64 -0.22
N SER A 13 2.28 9.97 -0.91
CA SER A 13 2.21 9.92 -2.38
C SER A 13 2.75 11.19 -3.01
N ASN A 14 3.04 11.10 -4.32
CA ASN A 14 3.43 12.25 -5.10
C ASN A 14 2.26 13.25 -5.28
N PRO A 15 2.55 14.52 -5.65
CA PRO A 15 1.52 15.56 -5.77
C PRO A 15 0.43 15.27 -6.81
N ARG A 16 0.70 14.45 -7.83
CA ARG A 16 -0.31 14.08 -8.85
C ARG A 16 -1.40 13.21 -8.23
N VAL A 17 -0.99 12.22 -7.44
CA VAL A 17 -1.93 11.37 -6.68
C VAL A 17 -2.74 12.22 -5.71
N GLN A 18 -2.08 13.07 -4.92
CA GLN A 18 -2.76 13.94 -3.95
C GLN A 18 -3.73 14.93 -4.62
N GLY A 19 -3.42 15.37 -5.84
CA GLY A 19 -4.32 16.21 -6.63
C GLY A 19 -5.53 15.45 -7.21
N ALA A 20 -5.36 14.17 -7.51
CA ALA A 20 -6.40 13.31 -8.06
C ALA A 20 -7.32 12.70 -6.97
N ASP A 21 -6.75 12.37 -5.83
CA ASP A 21 -7.44 11.80 -4.66
C ASP A 21 -6.91 12.47 -3.37
N PRO A 22 -7.39 13.68 -3.06
CA PRO A 22 -6.92 14.43 -1.89
C PRO A 22 -7.31 13.74 -0.58
N LEU A 23 -6.48 13.94 0.44
CA LEU A 23 -6.77 13.52 1.81
C LEU A 23 -8.06 14.16 2.32
N VAL A 24 -8.82 13.43 3.11
CA VAL A 24 -10.14 13.82 3.59
C VAL A 24 -10.05 14.37 5.00
N GLU A 25 -10.35 15.64 5.18
CA GLU A 25 -10.42 16.24 6.52
C GLU A 25 -11.48 15.52 7.38
N GLY A 26 -11.05 15.02 8.54
CA GLY A 26 -11.91 14.20 9.42
C GLY A 26 -12.13 12.76 8.92
N GLY A 27 -11.38 12.33 7.92
CA GLY A 27 -11.31 10.91 7.52
C GLY A 27 -10.63 10.04 8.57
N ILE A 28 -10.42 8.77 8.25
CA ILE A 28 -9.81 7.79 9.15
C ILE A 28 -8.33 8.12 9.33
N GLY A 29 -7.84 8.11 10.58
CA GLY A 29 -6.44 8.23 10.91
C GLY A 29 -5.86 6.97 11.51
N GLU A 30 -4.53 6.96 11.72
CA GLU A 30 -3.86 5.78 12.29
C GLU A 30 -4.42 5.42 13.67
N GLU A 31 -4.80 6.39 14.48
CA GLU A 31 -5.35 6.19 15.82
C GLU A 31 -6.68 5.43 15.84
N ASP A 32 -7.43 5.44 14.75
CA ASP A 32 -8.72 4.77 14.63
C ASP A 32 -8.59 3.36 14.03
N MET A 33 -7.62 3.14 13.13
CA MET A 33 -7.55 1.94 12.27
C MET A 33 -7.57 0.64 13.08
N LEU A 34 -6.79 0.54 14.17
CA LEU A 34 -6.78 -0.66 15.00
C LEU A 34 -8.15 -0.95 15.61
N THR A 35 -8.84 0.06 16.10
CA THR A 35 -10.12 -0.10 16.81
C THR A 35 -11.29 -0.42 15.88
N ILE A 36 -11.25 0.07 14.65
CA ILE A 36 -12.33 -0.16 13.67
C ILE A 36 -12.11 -1.39 12.78
N VAL A 37 -10.88 -1.95 12.78
CA VAL A 37 -10.54 -3.11 11.94
C VAL A 37 -10.32 -4.36 12.78
N LEU A 38 -9.36 -4.37 13.71
CA LEU A 38 -8.89 -5.58 14.38
C LEU A 38 -9.99 -6.38 15.11
N PRO A 39 -10.96 -5.78 15.81
CA PRO A 39 -12.01 -6.55 16.50
C PRO A 39 -12.99 -7.28 15.56
N TYR A 40 -12.97 -6.97 14.27
CA TYR A 40 -13.96 -7.43 13.28
C TYR A 40 -13.40 -8.38 12.22
N ILE A 41 -12.15 -8.81 12.36
CA ILE A 41 -11.46 -9.65 11.38
C ILE A 41 -10.99 -10.96 12.00
N HIS A 42 -10.84 -12.00 11.17
CA HIS A 42 -10.42 -13.34 11.57
C HIS A 42 -9.17 -13.81 10.82
N SER A 43 -8.74 -13.08 9.79
CA SER A 43 -7.51 -13.32 9.01
C SER A 43 -6.83 -12.02 8.61
N ALA A 44 -5.57 -12.10 8.23
CA ALA A 44 -4.81 -10.96 7.72
C ALA A 44 -5.46 -10.39 6.44
N ARG A 45 -5.93 -11.26 5.56
CA ARG A 45 -6.62 -10.90 4.32
C ARG A 45 -7.93 -10.16 4.57
N GLU A 46 -8.76 -10.62 5.53
CA GLU A 46 -9.95 -9.88 5.95
C GLU A 46 -9.60 -8.48 6.46
N GLY A 47 -8.44 -8.32 7.11
CA GLY A 47 -7.94 -7.03 7.56
C GLY A 47 -7.66 -6.07 6.40
N VAL A 48 -6.98 -6.55 5.37
CA VAL A 48 -6.72 -5.79 4.15
C VAL A 48 -8.02 -5.34 3.48
N GLN A 49 -8.96 -6.27 3.29
CA GLN A 49 -10.23 -6.00 2.63
C GLN A 49 -11.07 -5.00 3.44
N ARG A 50 -11.22 -5.25 4.74
CA ARG A 50 -12.00 -4.36 5.61
C ARG A 50 -11.45 -2.94 5.67
N LEU A 51 -10.12 -2.78 5.84
CA LEU A 51 -9.52 -1.46 5.87
C LEU A 51 -9.70 -0.75 4.52
N GLY A 52 -9.50 -1.47 3.41
CA GLY A 52 -9.71 -0.94 2.07
C GLY A 52 -11.14 -0.44 1.86
N GLU A 53 -12.16 -1.21 2.27
CA GLU A 53 -13.58 -0.81 2.20
C GLU A 53 -13.86 0.44 3.06
N LEU A 54 -13.30 0.51 4.26
CA LEU A 54 -13.48 1.67 5.14
C LEU A 54 -12.83 2.93 4.57
N ILE A 55 -11.61 2.82 4.04
CA ILE A 55 -10.91 3.95 3.39
C ILE A 55 -11.68 4.40 2.14
N ALA A 56 -12.16 3.46 1.31
CA ALA A 56 -12.95 3.80 0.13
C ALA A 56 -14.27 4.53 0.49
N GLN A 57 -14.87 4.21 1.62
CA GLN A 57 -16.14 4.79 2.06
C GLN A 57 -15.98 6.13 2.77
N TYR A 58 -15.01 6.26 3.66
CA TYR A 58 -14.88 7.40 4.58
C TYR A 58 -13.69 8.30 4.26
N GLY A 59 -12.76 7.81 3.47
CA GLY A 59 -11.49 8.46 3.23
C GLY A 59 -10.53 8.41 4.42
N THR A 60 -9.30 8.80 4.18
CA THR A 60 -8.29 8.98 5.22
C THR A 60 -7.74 10.40 5.21
N TYR A 61 -7.42 10.96 6.39
CA TYR A 61 -6.80 12.27 6.47
C TYR A 61 -5.26 12.21 6.40
N GLU A 62 -4.70 11.01 6.46
CA GLU A 62 -3.28 10.76 6.31
C GLU A 62 -3.05 9.42 5.62
N MET A 63 -1.92 9.28 4.95
CA MET A 63 -1.56 8.04 4.29
C MET A 63 -0.70 7.17 5.19
N ASN A 64 -1.04 5.89 5.27
CA ASN A 64 -0.39 4.93 6.16
C ASN A 64 0.01 3.63 5.46
N GLY A 65 1.10 3.04 5.98
CA GLY A 65 1.48 1.66 5.71
C GLY A 65 1.08 0.77 6.89
N ILE A 66 0.37 -0.32 6.65
CA ILE A 66 -0.18 -1.19 7.68
C ILE A 66 0.21 -2.64 7.43
N GLY A 67 0.74 -3.30 8.48
CA GLY A 67 0.99 -4.73 8.46
C GLY A 67 -0.18 -5.51 9.07
N PHE A 68 -0.66 -6.51 8.34
CA PHE A 68 -1.62 -7.51 8.83
C PHE A 68 -0.93 -8.87 8.87
N GLN A 69 -1.18 -9.63 9.92
CA GLN A 69 -0.56 -10.92 10.12
C GLN A 69 -1.51 -11.89 10.81
N ASP A 70 -1.53 -13.12 10.33
CA ASP A 70 -2.14 -14.25 11.03
C ASP A 70 -1.15 -15.45 11.06
N VAL A 71 -1.65 -16.67 11.25
CA VAL A 71 -0.81 -17.89 11.32
C VAL A 71 -0.36 -18.39 9.95
N ASP A 72 -1.02 -17.95 8.88
CA ASP A 72 -0.85 -18.46 7.53
C ASP A 72 -0.18 -17.45 6.59
N GLU A 73 -0.44 -16.14 6.79
CA GLU A 73 0.06 -15.11 5.86
C GLU A 73 0.34 -13.76 6.55
N ILE A 74 1.21 -12.99 5.90
CA ILE A 74 1.51 -11.59 6.24
C ILE A 74 1.19 -10.74 5.03
N TRP A 75 0.45 -9.64 5.24
CA TRP A 75 0.12 -8.66 4.23
C TRP A 75 0.66 -7.29 4.60
N TRP A 76 1.21 -6.61 3.60
CA TRP A 76 1.56 -5.20 3.70
C TRP A 76 0.60 -4.36 2.86
N PHE A 77 -0.05 -3.41 3.52
CA PHE A 77 -1.04 -2.50 2.94
C PHE A 77 -0.46 -1.09 2.88
N GLU A 78 -0.68 -0.38 1.78
CA GLU A 78 -0.33 1.03 1.61
C GLU A 78 -1.53 1.80 1.08
N SER A 79 -1.95 2.86 1.78
CA SER A 79 -2.94 3.79 1.25
C SER A 79 -2.34 4.64 0.12
N ILE A 80 -3.20 5.02 -0.84
CA ILE A 80 -2.85 5.85 -1.99
C ILE A 80 -3.86 6.98 -2.04
N GLY A 81 -3.40 8.23 -1.82
CA GLY A 81 -4.33 9.34 -1.69
C GLY A 81 -5.32 9.15 -0.54
N GLY A 82 -6.50 9.72 -0.69
CA GLY A 82 -7.55 9.73 0.33
C GLY A 82 -8.42 8.46 0.37
N HIS A 83 -8.60 7.74 -0.75
CA HIS A 83 -9.59 6.65 -0.85
C HIS A 83 -9.09 5.35 -1.46
N HIS A 84 -7.89 5.33 -2.03
CA HIS A 84 -7.35 4.15 -2.71
C HIS A 84 -6.28 3.44 -1.87
N PHE A 85 -6.03 2.19 -2.21
CA PHE A 85 -4.99 1.38 -1.58
C PHE A 85 -4.43 0.29 -2.50
N ILE A 86 -3.25 -0.19 -2.15
CA ILE A 86 -2.65 -1.43 -2.62
C ILE A 86 -2.20 -2.26 -1.43
N ALA A 87 -2.21 -3.57 -1.58
CA ALA A 87 -1.65 -4.49 -0.61
C ALA A 87 -0.96 -5.66 -1.29
N LYS A 88 0.16 -6.08 -0.72
CA LYS A 88 0.98 -7.18 -1.23
C LYS A 88 1.25 -8.19 -0.13
N ARG A 89 1.09 -9.47 -0.43
CA ARG A 89 1.46 -10.55 0.47
C ARG A 89 2.98 -10.63 0.59
N VAL A 90 3.47 -10.78 1.79
CA VAL A 90 4.90 -11.06 2.03
C VAL A 90 5.14 -12.54 1.76
N PRO A 91 6.09 -12.90 0.86
CA PRO A 91 6.42 -14.31 0.63
C PRO A 91 6.89 -15.02 1.90
N ASP A 92 6.62 -16.34 2.01
CA ASP A 92 6.88 -17.12 3.23
C ASP A 92 8.37 -17.24 3.58
N ASP A 93 9.24 -17.05 2.59
CA ASP A 93 10.72 -17.09 2.72
C ASP A 93 11.36 -15.69 2.72
N ALA A 94 10.57 -14.64 2.84
CA ALA A 94 11.01 -13.25 2.79
C ALA A 94 10.67 -12.47 4.06
N TYR A 95 11.27 -11.32 4.19
CA TYR A 95 10.90 -10.29 5.16
C TYR A 95 10.77 -8.94 4.45
N VAL A 96 10.06 -8.03 5.07
CA VAL A 96 9.84 -6.70 4.56
C VAL A 96 10.45 -5.65 5.50
N VAL A 97 11.05 -4.63 4.89
CA VAL A 97 11.59 -3.46 5.59
C VAL A 97 10.91 -2.23 5.02
N MET A 98 10.16 -1.52 5.87
CA MET A 98 9.38 -0.36 5.45
C MET A 98 9.77 0.87 6.27
N PRO A 99 10.41 1.88 5.64
CA PRO A 99 10.57 3.21 6.22
C PRO A 99 9.27 4.03 6.07
N ASN A 100 9.26 5.30 6.45
CA ASN A 100 8.13 6.22 6.24
C ASN A 100 8.00 6.63 4.76
N GLN A 101 7.83 5.66 3.88
CA GLN A 101 7.86 5.80 2.43
C GLN A 101 7.09 4.62 1.84
N GLN A 102 6.41 4.80 0.71
CA GLN A 102 5.82 3.67 -0.02
C GLN A 102 6.94 2.69 -0.39
N GLY A 103 6.72 1.42 -0.09
CA GLY A 103 7.72 0.37 -0.23
C GLY A 103 7.37 -0.69 -1.25
N ILE A 104 6.09 -0.84 -1.61
CA ILE A 104 5.69 -1.72 -2.71
C ILE A 104 6.20 -1.08 -4.00
N ASP A 105 7.02 -1.82 -4.74
CA ASP A 105 7.67 -1.37 -5.98
C ASP A 105 6.96 -1.88 -7.23
N THR A 106 6.62 -3.17 -7.26
CA THR A 106 5.95 -3.83 -8.38
C THR A 106 4.62 -4.41 -7.96
N PHE A 107 3.62 -4.35 -8.87
CA PHE A 107 2.27 -4.78 -8.60
C PHE A 107 1.67 -5.54 -9.78
N ASP A 108 1.08 -6.68 -9.49
CA ASP A 108 0.43 -7.55 -10.47
C ASP A 108 -1.08 -7.28 -10.50
N PHE A 109 -1.53 -6.54 -11.51
CA PHE A 109 -2.96 -6.27 -11.71
C PHE A 109 -3.74 -7.50 -12.15
N VAL A 110 -3.11 -8.44 -12.87
CA VAL A 110 -3.78 -9.69 -13.28
C VAL A 110 -4.15 -10.50 -12.04
N ASP A 111 -3.24 -10.60 -11.06
CA ASP A 111 -3.55 -11.26 -9.79
C ASP A 111 -4.56 -10.46 -8.97
N ALA A 112 -4.37 -9.15 -8.83
CA ALA A 112 -5.20 -8.29 -7.99
C ALA A 112 -6.68 -8.25 -8.43
N PHE A 113 -6.95 -8.27 -9.74
CA PHE A 113 -8.31 -8.32 -10.31
C PHE A 113 -8.77 -9.76 -10.64
N GLY A 114 -7.93 -10.76 -10.40
CA GLY A 114 -8.19 -12.17 -10.63
C GLY A 114 -8.26 -12.99 -9.36
N ALA A 115 -7.22 -13.76 -9.09
CA ALA A 115 -7.18 -14.73 -7.99
C ALA A 115 -6.85 -14.10 -6.62
N GLN A 116 -6.30 -12.90 -6.60
CA GLN A 116 -5.91 -12.16 -5.39
C GLN A 116 -5.01 -12.97 -4.44
N LYS A 117 -4.08 -13.73 -5.00
CA LYS A 117 -3.19 -14.58 -4.20
C LYS A 117 -2.15 -13.76 -3.44
N GLU A 118 -1.52 -12.83 -4.15
CA GLU A 118 -0.38 -12.04 -3.68
C GLU A 118 -0.68 -10.53 -3.67
N HIS A 119 -1.72 -10.08 -4.40
CA HIS A 119 -2.03 -8.66 -4.59
C HIS A 119 -3.52 -8.39 -4.39
N ILE A 120 -3.84 -7.34 -3.65
CA ILE A 120 -5.19 -6.82 -3.43
C ILE A 120 -5.13 -5.30 -3.55
N CYS A 121 -6.12 -4.68 -4.20
CA CYS A 121 -6.17 -3.22 -4.34
C CYS A 121 -7.61 -2.71 -4.37
N SER A 122 -7.76 -1.40 -4.41
CA SER A 122 -9.05 -0.75 -4.68
C SER A 122 -9.65 -1.24 -5.98
N PRO A 123 -10.96 -1.52 -6.02
CA PRO A 123 -11.60 -2.13 -7.19
C PRO A 123 -11.60 -1.23 -8.44
N ASP A 124 -11.42 0.07 -8.27
CA ASP A 124 -11.37 1.09 -9.33
C ASP A 124 -9.94 1.61 -9.60
N LEU A 125 -8.91 0.96 -9.05
CA LEU A 125 -7.53 1.46 -9.11
C LEU A 125 -7.02 1.63 -10.56
N ILE A 126 -7.37 0.71 -11.47
CA ILE A 126 -6.98 0.83 -12.89
C ILE A 126 -7.64 2.08 -13.51
N GLU A 127 -8.95 2.26 -13.31
CA GLU A 127 -9.66 3.44 -13.81
C GLU A 127 -9.06 4.74 -13.23
N PHE A 128 -8.72 4.73 -11.94
CA PHE A 128 -8.07 5.85 -11.26
C PHE A 128 -6.73 6.19 -11.90
N VAL A 129 -5.89 5.19 -12.17
CA VAL A 129 -4.57 5.37 -12.83
C VAL A 129 -4.73 5.92 -14.24
N GLU A 130 -5.60 5.32 -15.05
CA GLU A 130 -5.82 5.71 -16.44
C GLU A 130 -6.40 7.13 -16.56
N LYS A 131 -7.47 7.40 -15.83
CA LYS A 131 -8.17 8.69 -15.82
C LYS A 131 -7.28 9.85 -15.42
N ASN A 132 -6.36 9.62 -14.49
CA ASN A 132 -5.49 10.66 -13.94
C ASN A 132 -4.07 10.63 -14.55
N HIS A 133 -3.84 9.79 -15.55
CA HIS A 133 -2.53 9.66 -16.23
C HIS A 133 -1.38 9.42 -15.25
N LEU A 134 -1.58 8.52 -14.28
CA LEU A 134 -0.59 8.23 -13.24
C LEU A 134 0.45 7.20 -13.70
N ASP A 135 0.15 6.41 -14.73
CA ASP A 135 1.13 5.56 -15.38
C ASP A 135 2.18 6.44 -16.10
N LEU A 136 3.45 6.22 -15.78
CA LEU A 136 4.57 6.95 -16.37
C LEU A 136 5.30 6.16 -17.45
N THR A 137 4.84 4.96 -17.77
CA THR A 137 5.42 4.18 -18.85
C THR A 137 5.12 4.86 -20.18
N MET A 138 6.12 4.87 -21.07
CA MET A 138 5.98 5.45 -22.40
C MET A 138 5.34 4.47 -23.38
N GLU A 139 5.13 3.24 -22.98
CA GLU A 139 4.54 2.19 -23.81
C GLU A 139 3.08 1.98 -23.42
N PRO A 140 2.15 2.05 -24.37
CA PRO A 140 0.76 1.74 -24.09
C PRO A 140 0.63 0.25 -23.74
N CYS A 141 0.43 -0.06 -22.48
CA CYS A 141 0.00 -1.39 -22.10
C CYS A 141 -1.40 -1.34 -21.47
N ALA A 142 -2.17 -2.40 -21.65
CA ALA A 142 -3.42 -2.53 -20.94
C ALA A 142 -3.10 -2.86 -19.47
N LEU A 143 -3.33 -1.92 -18.57
CA LEU A 143 -3.00 -2.11 -17.14
C LEU A 143 -3.60 -3.39 -16.56
N ALA A 144 -4.80 -3.78 -17.01
CA ALA A 144 -5.46 -5.02 -16.61
C ALA A 144 -4.68 -6.30 -16.98
N GLU A 145 -3.73 -6.23 -17.92
CA GLU A 145 -2.89 -7.34 -18.36
C GLU A 145 -1.46 -7.25 -17.81
N THR A 146 -1.17 -6.25 -16.97
CA THR A 146 0.17 -5.94 -16.46
C THR A 146 0.44 -6.70 -15.16
N THR A 147 1.56 -7.40 -15.10
CA THR A 147 2.01 -8.18 -13.93
C THR A 147 3.14 -7.51 -13.14
N ASP A 148 3.72 -6.43 -13.66
CA ASP A 148 4.90 -5.74 -13.14
C ASP A 148 4.76 -4.21 -13.16
N PHE A 149 3.57 -3.69 -12.86
CA PHE A 149 3.33 -2.26 -12.81
C PHE A 149 4.19 -1.59 -11.72
N ASP A 150 4.92 -0.54 -12.08
CA ASP A 150 5.76 0.23 -11.17
C ASP A 150 4.88 1.21 -10.35
N VAL A 151 4.33 0.69 -9.26
CA VAL A 151 3.48 1.48 -8.34
C VAL A 151 4.27 2.57 -7.62
N ARG A 152 5.56 2.34 -7.40
CA ARG A 152 6.42 3.33 -6.74
C ARG A 152 6.66 4.55 -7.63
N ALA A 153 6.91 4.35 -8.93
CA ALA A 153 7.02 5.44 -9.89
C ALA A 153 5.68 6.18 -10.07
N ALA A 154 4.57 5.42 -10.12
CA ALA A 154 3.23 5.99 -10.32
C ALA A 154 2.74 6.79 -9.10
N PHE A 155 2.96 6.28 -7.88
CA PHE A 155 2.33 6.81 -6.65
C PHE A 155 3.32 7.41 -5.66
N GLY A 156 4.56 6.91 -5.60
CA GLY A 156 5.54 7.25 -4.58
C GLY A 156 5.98 8.70 -4.58
N SER A 157 6.33 9.21 -3.42
CA SER A 157 6.96 10.52 -3.26
C SER A 157 8.46 10.47 -3.58
N HIS A 158 9.01 11.64 -3.90
CA HIS A 158 10.44 11.86 -4.11
C HIS A 158 10.88 13.11 -3.34
N THR A 159 10.60 13.12 -2.03
CA THR A 159 10.92 14.25 -1.15
C THR A 159 12.39 14.23 -0.69
N ASP A 160 12.88 15.35 -0.20
CA ASP A 160 14.20 15.41 0.45
C ASP A 160 14.28 14.47 1.65
N SER A 161 13.18 14.24 2.35
CA SER A 161 13.08 13.26 3.45
C SER A 161 13.27 11.83 2.94
N ASP A 162 12.78 11.50 1.76
CA ASP A 162 12.99 10.18 1.16
C ASP A 162 14.46 9.95 0.83
N HIS A 163 15.13 10.94 0.29
CA HIS A 163 16.55 10.85 -0.06
C HIS A 163 17.48 10.83 1.15
N SER A 164 17.21 11.66 2.16
CA SER A 164 18.13 11.86 3.29
C SER A 164 17.83 10.97 4.50
N TYR A 165 16.61 10.46 4.64
CA TYR A 165 16.15 9.76 5.83
C TYR A 165 15.49 8.41 5.56
N ASN A 166 14.49 8.34 4.66
CA ASN A 166 13.71 7.12 4.44
C ASN A 166 14.51 6.04 3.70
N THR A 167 14.97 6.32 2.50
CA THR A 167 15.74 5.38 1.68
C THR A 167 17.06 4.93 2.36
N PRO A 168 17.86 5.81 2.99
CA PRO A 168 19.05 5.38 3.71
C PRO A 168 18.77 4.44 4.89
N ARG A 169 17.65 4.63 5.62
CA ARG A 169 17.25 3.71 6.70
C ARG A 169 16.88 2.33 6.16
N ALA A 170 16.07 2.27 5.10
CA ALA A 170 15.73 1.01 4.46
C ALA A 170 16.98 0.28 3.96
N TRP A 171 17.87 0.99 3.26
CA TRP A 171 19.12 0.45 2.78
C TRP A 171 19.99 -0.10 3.92
N TYR A 172 20.13 0.64 5.00
CA TYR A 172 20.93 0.21 6.16
C TYR A 172 20.37 -1.07 6.78
N MET A 173 19.05 -1.14 7.00
CA MET A 173 18.39 -2.33 7.54
C MET A 173 18.55 -3.54 6.62
N LEU A 174 18.31 -3.37 5.32
CA LEU A 174 18.48 -4.43 4.32
C LEU A 174 19.92 -4.92 4.28
N ARG A 175 20.89 -4.02 4.28
CA ARG A 175 22.32 -4.37 4.32
C ARG A 175 22.72 -5.12 5.59
N TYR A 176 22.15 -4.73 6.74
CA TYR A 176 22.42 -5.39 8.01
C TYR A 176 21.86 -6.82 8.04
N LEU A 177 20.68 -7.01 7.49
CA LEU A 177 20.01 -8.31 7.42
C LEU A 177 20.58 -9.22 6.31
N ASN A 178 21.18 -8.64 5.26
CA ASN A 178 21.81 -9.34 4.15
C ASN A 178 23.29 -8.88 4.04
N PRO A 179 24.19 -9.38 4.87
CA PRO A 179 25.57 -8.91 4.93
C PRO A 179 26.46 -9.34 3.75
N HIS A 180 25.92 -10.00 2.74
CA HIS A 180 26.67 -10.54 1.58
C HIS A 180 26.37 -9.82 0.30
#